data_06acb152f9be4406d4927b8153b67043
#
_entry.id   06acb152f9be4406d4927b8153b67043
#
_cell.length_a   1.000
_cell.length_b   1.000
_cell.length_c   1.000
_cell.angle_alpha   90.00
_cell.angle_beta   90.00
_cell.angle_gamma   90.00
#
_symmetry.space_group_name_H-M   'P 1'
#
loop_
_entity.id
_entity.type
_entity.pdbx_description
1 polymer ?
#
loop_
_entity_poly.entity_id
_entity_poly.type
_entity_poly.pdbx_seq_one_letter_code
_entity_poly.pdbx_strand_id
1 'polypeptide(L)'
;QGLPVSYRPHAGLESVGTEALFNLSIRHNPIVEGIRTADYNYRSADTDLFAETDNKQSEESADNTVLLGKQQHWGLHPKTTDEAQVQTTLLNEAVLCRQTVATGSGNVVSMTPMKVFQTDVSFPEAPDGWLVLSMEHSGSRDTAYSHTFTAIPAQLAYRPERTTPRPHIDGTLPARVTAAENCTYAYIDDMGRYRVKLPFDLDEWSPGGESRPVRLAKPYAGPEYGIHFPLHEGTEV
;
A
#
# COMPACT_ATOMS: atom_id res chain seq x y z
N GLN A 1 -20.89 -16.02 -5.65
CA GLN A 1 -21.75 -15.86 -6.83
C GLN A 1 -22.02 -14.36 -6.97
N GLY A 2 -21.74 -13.78 -8.15
CA GLY A 2 -21.95 -12.35 -8.39
C GLY A 2 -23.43 -11.98 -8.46
N LEU A 3 -23.75 -10.71 -8.14
CA LEU A 3 -25.09 -10.17 -8.31
C LEU A 3 -25.43 -10.12 -9.83
N PRO A 4 -26.48 -10.80 -10.31
CA PRO A 4 -26.89 -10.69 -11.70
C PRO A 4 -27.51 -9.31 -11.95
N VAL A 5 -27.07 -8.61 -12.98
CA VAL A 5 -27.51 -7.26 -13.32
C VAL A 5 -27.75 -7.16 -14.82
N SER A 6 -28.89 -6.62 -15.21
CA SER A 6 -29.19 -6.38 -16.62
C SER A 6 -28.43 -5.15 -17.14
N TYR A 7 -27.87 -5.26 -18.34
CA TYR A 7 -27.27 -4.14 -19.06
C TYR A 7 -28.21 -3.65 -20.14
N ARG A 8 -28.73 -2.43 -19.98
CA ARG A 8 -29.72 -1.81 -20.90
C ARG A 8 -29.29 -0.39 -21.25
N PRO A 9 -28.45 -0.22 -22.26
CA PRO A 9 -28.11 1.13 -22.76
C PRO A 9 -29.38 1.91 -23.09
N HIS A 10 -29.39 3.20 -22.75
CA HIS A 10 -30.52 4.07 -23.07
C HIS A 10 -30.82 4.07 -24.56
N ALA A 11 -31.87 3.42 -24.95
CA ALA A 11 -32.40 3.39 -26.31
C ALA A 11 -33.84 3.94 -26.32
N GLY A 12 -34.06 5.19 -25.85
CA GLY A 12 -35.37 5.82 -25.86
C GLY A 12 -36.12 5.77 -24.52
N LEU A 13 -37.44 6.01 -24.56
CA LEU A 13 -38.35 6.30 -23.43
C LEU A 13 -38.72 5.08 -22.54
N GLU A 14 -38.15 3.90 -22.74
CA GLU A 14 -38.71 2.66 -22.17
C GLU A 14 -37.94 2.07 -20.96
N SER A 15 -37.20 2.82 -20.18
CA SER A 15 -36.52 2.27 -19.00
C SER A 15 -37.30 2.45 -17.69
N VAL A 16 -38.58 2.67 -17.73
CA VAL A 16 -39.40 2.88 -16.54
C VAL A 16 -39.72 1.54 -15.87
N GLY A 17 -39.12 1.30 -14.70
CA GLY A 17 -39.51 0.23 -13.76
C GLY A 17 -38.63 -1.00 -13.71
N THR A 18 -37.55 -1.09 -14.49
CA THR A 18 -36.61 -2.22 -14.41
C THR A 18 -35.25 -1.78 -13.91
N GLU A 19 -34.73 -2.45 -12.88
CA GLU A 19 -33.35 -2.21 -12.41
C GLU A 19 -32.35 -2.68 -13.45
N ALA A 20 -31.48 -1.76 -13.91
CA ALA A 20 -30.46 -2.04 -14.91
C ALA A 20 -29.24 -1.10 -14.81
N LEU A 21 -28.18 -1.47 -15.46
CA LEU A 21 -27.09 -0.56 -15.80
C LEU A 21 -27.41 0.07 -17.15
N PHE A 22 -27.28 1.39 -17.22
CA PHE A 22 -27.58 2.19 -18.39
C PHE A 22 -26.33 2.52 -19.20
N ASN A 23 -25.20 2.63 -18.52
CA ASN A 23 -23.91 2.91 -19.13
C ASN A 23 -22.82 2.10 -18.45
N LEU A 24 -21.86 1.60 -19.25
CA LEU A 24 -20.64 0.98 -18.81
C LEU A 24 -19.52 1.40 -19.77
N SER A 25 -18.54 2.10 -19.26
CA SER A 25 -17.36 2.53 -19.99
C SER A 25 -16.13 1.85 -19.40
N ILE A 26 -15.36 1.17 -20.22
CA ILE A 26 -14.13 0.47 -19.81
C ILE A 26 -12.95 1.28 -20.30
N ARG A 27 -12.00 1.53 -19.39
CA ARG A 27 -10.76 2.24 -19.68
C ARG A 27 -9.57 1.37 -19.31
N HIS A 28 -8.63 1.25 -20.25
CA HIS A 28 -7.34 0.62 -20.04
C HIS A 28 -6.30 1.72 -19.77
N ASN A 29 -5.63 1.63 -18.63
CA ASN A 29 -4.57 2.54 -18.25
C ASN A 29 -3.21 1.86 -18.52
N PRO A 30 -2.19 2.63 -18.93
CA PRO A 30 -0.82 2.10 -18.96
C PRO A 30 -0.37 1.76 -17.54
N ILE A 31 0.39 0.68 -17.41
CA ILE A 31 0.99 0.25 -16.14
C ILE A 31 2.51 0.12 -16.29
N VAL A 32 3.21 -0.06 -15.18
CA VAL A 32 4.65 -0.31 -15.20
C VAL A 32 4.96 -1.75 -15.58
N GLU A 33 6.12 -1.99 -16.22
CA GLU A 33 6.60 -3.34 -16.58
C GLU A 33 6.81 -4.22 -15.36
N GLY A 34 7.05 -3.62 -14.20
CA GLY A 34 7.28 -4.34 -12.96
C GLY A 34 7.70 -3.39 -11.85
N ILE A 35 7.76 -3.93 -10.65
CA ILE A 35 8.18 -3.20 -9.45
C ILE A 35 9.45 -3.84 -8.92
N ARG A 36 10.42 -2.98 -8.60
CA ARG A 36 11.64 -3.34 -7.90
C ARG A 36 11.63 -2.70 -6.52
N THR A 37 11.95 -3.47 -5.53
CA THR A 37 12.19 -2.95 -4.17
C THR A 37 13.59 -3.32 -3.75
N ALA A 38 14.25 -2.41 -3.06
CA ALA A 38 15.52 -2.64 -2.44
C ALA A 38 15.52 -1.99 -1.05
N ASP A 39 16.25 -2.56 -0.13
CA ASP A 39 16.39 -1.99 1.22
C ASP A 39 17.66 -2.48 1.89
N TYR A 40 17.95 -1.86 3.04
CA TYR A 40 19.08 -2.17 3.88
C TYR A 40 18.64 -2.48 5.32
N ASN A 41 19.04 -3.64 5.82
CA ASN A 41 18.83 -3.98 7.22
C ASN A 41 20.19 -4.07 7.94
N TYR A 42 20.46 -3.13 8.83
CA TYR A 42 21.73 -3.10 9.57
C TYR A 42 21.97 -4.33 10.48
N ARG A 43 20.92 -5.10 10.80
CA ARG A 43 21.05 -6.33 11.59
C ARG A 43 21.60 -7.49 10.78
N SER A 44 21.43 -7.42 9.46
CA SER A 44 21.90 -8.41 8.50
C SER A 44 22.47 -7.67 7.28
N ALA A 45 23.53 -6.89 7.51
CA ALA A 45 24.10 -5.96 6.53
C ALA A 45 24.59 -6.64 5.24
N ASP A 46 24.92 -7.93 5.33
CA ASP A 46 25.40 -8.75 4.22
C ASP A 46 24.28 -9.39 3.40
N THR A 47 23.00 -9.15 3.80
CA THR A 47 21.84 -9.71 3.11
C THR A 47 21.24 -8.65 2.19
N ASP A 48 21.24 -8.92 0.90
CA ASP A 48 20.53 -8.10 -0.07
C ASP A 48 19.01 -8.26 0.09
N LEU A 49 18.35 -7.19 0.49
CA LEU A 49 16.89 -7.11 0.54
C LEU A 49 16.36 -6.57 -0.77
N PHE A 50 16.49 -7.36 -1.82
CA PHE A 50 16.02 -7.04 -3.16
C PHE A 50 14.87 -7.97 -3.54
N ALA A 51 13.82 -7.41 -4.16
CA ALA A 51 12.75 -8.16 -4.76
C ALA A 51 12.25 -7.47 -6.03
N GLU A 52 11.78 -8.24 -6.98
CA GLU A 52 11.29 -7.74 -8.26
C GLU A 52 10.06 -8.54 -8.72
N THR A 53 9.12 -7.84 -9.36
CA THR A 53 8.02 -8.42 -10.12
C THR A 53 8.15 -8.01 -11.58
N ASP A 54 7.61 -8.83 -12.48
CA ASP A 54 7.57 -8.54 -13.90
C ASP A 54 6.14 -8.72 -14.42
N ASN A 55 5.61 -7.67 -15.06
CA ASN A 55 4.27 -7.65 -15.65
C ASN A 55 4.29 -7.88 -17.17
N LYS A 56 5.44 -8.23 -17.73
CA LYS A 56 5.53 -8.62 -19.13
C LYS A 56 4.69 -9.89 -19.32
N GLN A 57 3.63 -9.73 -20.04
CA GLN A 57 2.82 -10.87 -20.44
C GLN A 57 3.63 -11.73 -21.42
N SER A 58 3.44 -13.04 -21.38
CA SER A 58 3.93 -13.93 -22.42
C SER A 58 3.38 -13.48 -23.79
N GLU A 59 4.16 -13.60 -24.84
CA GLU A 59 3.87 -13.13 -26.21
C GLU A 59 2.51 -13.58 -26.78
N GLU A 60 1.81 -14.49 -26.10
CA GLU A 60 0.50 -15.00 -26.51
C GLU A 60 -0.70 -14.15 -26.08
N SER A 61 -0.53 -13.17 -25.20
CA SER A 61 -1.62 -12.27 -24.81
C SER A 61 -1.70 -11.09 -25.77
N ALA A 62 -2.64 -11.17 -26.71
CA ALA A 62 -2.99 -10.09 -27.64
C ALA A 62 -3.67 -8.92 -26.90
N ASP A 63 -3.07 -8.42 -25.85
CA ASP A 63 -3.61 -7.31 -25.10
C ASP A 63 -2.79 -6.04 -25.39
N ASN A 64 -3.47 -4.98 -25.81
CA ASN A 64 -2.91 -3.67 -26.13
C ASN A 64 -2.40 -2.94 -24.87
N THR A 65 -1.86 -3.68 -23.89
CA THR A 65 -1.35 -3.09 -22.66
C THR A 65 -0.06 -2.33 -22.91
N VAL A 66 -0.06 -1.04 -22.65
CA VAL A 66 1.14 -0.22 -22.72
C VAL A 66 1.89 -0.32 -21.38
N LEU A 67 3.11 -0.86 -21.44
CA LEU A 67 4.01 -0.97 -20.30
C LEU A 67 5.02 0.18 -20.27
N LEU A 68 5.20 0.83 -19.12
CA LEU A 68 6.00 2.05 -18.96
C LEU A 68 7.17 1.83 -17.98
N GLY A 69 8.21 1.12 -18.39
CA GLY A 69 9.40 0.91 -17.59
C GLY A 69 9.15 0.24 -16.22
N LYS A 70 10.15 0.23 -15.34
CA LYS A 70 10.05 -0.37 -14.00
C LYS A 70 10.03 0.69 -12.91
N GLN A 71 9.14 0.54 -11.94
CA GLN A 71 9.06 1.42 -10.77
C GLN A 71 9.97 0.90 -9.66
N GLN A 72 10.76 1.78 -9.04
CA GLN A 72 11.66 1.43 -7.95
C GLN A 72 11.20 2.04 -6.64
N HIS A 73 11.25 1.24 -5.57
CA HIS A 73 10.95 1.67 -4.20
C HIS A 73 12.11 1.36 -3.28
N TRP A 74 12.43 2.32 -2.41
CA TRP A 74 13.41 2.21 -1.35
C TRP A 74 12.78 2.60 -0.01
N GLY A 75 13.24 1.99 1.09
CA GLY A 75 12.79 2.38 2.42
C GLY A 75 11.44 1.78 2.85
N LEU A 76 11.12 0.59 2.37
CA LEU A 76 9.94 -0.18 2.83
C LEU A 76 10.19 -0.90 4.15
N HIS A 77 11.47 -1.03 4.53
CA HIS A 77 11.97 -1.64 5.77
C HIS A 77 11.53 -3.11 5.99
N PRO A 78 11.64 -3.99 5.00
CA PRO A 78 11.48 -5.43 5.23
C PRO A 78 12.61 -5.93 6.14
N LYS A 79 12.33 -6.95 6.93
CA LYS A 79 13.34 -7.58 7.79
C LYS A 79 14.04 -8.75 7.09
N THR A 80 13.35 -9.38 6.15
CA THR A 80 13.81 -10.56 5.40
C THR A 80 13.54 -10.39 3.90
N THR A 81 14.17 -11.22 3.09
CA THR A 81 13.92 -11.29 1.64
C THR A 81 12.50 -11.72 1.33
N ASP A 82 11.91 -12.59 2.14
CA ASP A 82 10.52 -13.03 1.97
C ASP A 82 9.55 -11.89 2.23
N GLU A 83 9.78 -11.08 3.26
CA GLU A 83 8.97 -9.87 3.50
C GLU A 83 9.11 -8.86 2.36
N ALA A 84 10.31 -8.70 1.80
CA ALA A 84 10.55 -7.85 0.63
C ALA A 84 9.74 -8.34 -0.58
N GLN A 85 9.75 -9.65 -0.84
CA GLN A 85 8.99 -10.25 -1.93
C GLN A 85 7.48 -10.05 -1.75
N VAL A 86 6.95 -10.27 -0.54
CA VAL A 86 5.53 -10.05 -0.23
C VAL A 86 5.15 -8.59 -0.44
N GLN A 87 5.95 -7.63 0.05
CA GLN A 87 5.68 -6.21 -0.12
C GLN A 87 5.72 -5.79 -1.60
N THR A 88 6.66 -6.33 -2.37
CA THR A 88 6.78 -6.06 -3.80
C THR A 88 5.57 -6.60 -4.55
N THR A 89 5.11 -7.81 -4.22
CA THR A 89 3.92 -8.41 -4.80
C THR A 89 2.67 -7.56 -4.50
N LEU A 90 2.49 -7.11 -3.25
CA LEU A 90 1.35 -6.26 -2.88
C LEU A 90 1.36 -4.91 -3.61
N LEU A 91 2.53 -4.29 -3.80
CA LEU A 91 2.66 -3.07 -4.58
C LEU A 91 2.30 -3.31 -6.06
N ASN A 92 2.72 -4.45 -6.60
CA ASN A 92 2.41 -4.83 -7.97
C ASN A 92 0.92 -5.08 -8.17
N GLU A 93 0.26 -5.80 -7.26
CA GLU A 93 -1.19 -6.01 -7.29
C GLU A 93 -1.94 -4.66 -7.24
N ALA A 94 -1.45 -3.68 -6.46
CA ALA A 94 -2.03 -2.35 -6.41
C ALA A 94 -1.90 -1.57 -7.73
N VAL A 95 -0.90 -1.87 -8.54
CA VAL A 95 -0.76 -1.32 -9.90
C VAL A 95 -1.68 -2.06 -10.88
N LEU A 96 -1.66 -3.39 -10.84
CA LEU A 96 -2.44 -4.24 -11.75
C LEU A 96 -3.95 -4.00 -11.63
N CYS A 97 -4.47 -3.82 -10.41
CA CYS A 97 -5.90 -3.59 -10.21
C CYS A 97 -6.40 -2.25 -10.80
N ARG A 98 -5.49 -1.36 -11.22
CA ARG A 98 -5.83 -0.09 -11.89
C ARG A 98 -5.66 -0.12 -13.41
N GLN A 99 -5.17 -1.21 -13.96
CA GLN A 99 -4.99 -1.37 -15.39
C GLN A 99 -6.31 -1.25 -16.14
N THR A 100 -7.29 -2.01 -15.72
CA THR A 100 -8.63 -2.02 -16.33
C THR A 100 -9.64 -1.51 -15.31
N VAL A 101 -10.27 -0.39 -15.63
CA VAL A 101 -11.26 0.26 -14.76
C VAL A 101 -12.54 0.47 -15.55
N ALA A 102 -13.63 -0.01 -15.01
CA ALA A 102 -14.97 0.25 -15.51
C ALA A 102 -15.65 1.35 -14.69
N THR A 103 -16.29 2.27 -15.38
CA THR A 103 -17.18 3.28 -14.78
C THR A 103 -18.54 3.14 -15.41
N GLY A 104 -19.60 3.32 -14.64
CA GLY A 104 -20.94 3.16 -15.18
C GLY A 104 -21.99 3.84 -14.34
N SER A 105 -23.22 3.77 -14.83
CA SER A 105 -24.40 4.30 -14.16
C SER A 105 -25.58 3.34 -14.28
N GLY A 106 -26.50 3.40 -13.32
CA GLY A 106 -27.70 2.57 -13.29
C GLY A 106 -28.66 2.96 -12.18
N ASN A 107 -29.64 2.08 -11.96
CA ASN A 107 -30.64 2.22 -10.89
C ASN A 107 -30.77 0.97 -10.02
N VAL A 108 -29.78 0.07 -10.04
CA VAL A 108 -29.80 -1.18 -9.29
C VAL A 108 -29.59 -0.91 -7.80
N VAL A 109 -30.63 -1.05 -6.99
CA VAL A 109 -30.62 -0.71 -5.56
C VAL A 109 -29.78 -1.68 -4.73
N SER A 110 -29.70 -2.94 -5.14
CA SER A 110 -28.96 -4.00 -4.43
C SER A 110 -27.44 -3.97 -4.64
N MET A 111 -26.95 -3.10 -5.51
CA MET A 111 -25.53 -2.95 -5.81
C MET A 111 -24.85 -2.18 -4.67
N THR A 112 -23.70 -2.68 -4.20
CA THR A 112 -22.95 -2.07 -3.10
C THR A 112 -21.45 -2.23 -3.31
N PRO A 113 -20.60 -1.33 -2.77
CA PRO A 113 -19.16 -1.48 -2.81
C PRO A 113 -18.68 -2.83 -2.26
N MET A 114 -17.58 -3.32 -2.77
CA MET A 114 -16.95 -4.60 -2.44
C MET A 114 -17.77 -5.85 -2.78
N LYS A 115 -18.81 -5.70 -3.58
CA LYS A 115 -19.53 -6.84 -4.18
C LYS A 115 -19.23 -6.97 -5.65
N VAL A 116 -19.25 -8.22 -6.11
CA VAL A 116 -19.13 -8.55 -7.53
C VAL A 116 -20.50 -8.56 -8.17
N PHE A 117 -20.62 -7.91 -9.33
CA PHE A 117 -21.79 -8.05 -10.18
C PHE A 117 -21.41 -8.67 -11.54
N GLN A 118 -22.37 -9.35 -12.14
CA GLN A 118 -22.25 -9.95 -13.46
C GLN A 118 -23.37 -9.42 -14.35
N THR A 119 -23.02 -9.00 -15.55
CA THR A 119 -23.97 -8.53 -16.53
C THR A 119 -24.49 -9.65 -17.39
N ASP A 120 -25.69 -9.51 -17.95
CA ASP A 120 -26.25 -10.39 -18.96
C ASP A 120 -25.50 -10.31 -20.30
N VAL A 121 -24.64 -9.30 -20.48
CA VAL A 121 -23.66 -9.17 -21.57
C VAL A 121 -22.29 -9.55 -21.04
N SER A 122 -21.57 -10.41 -21.77
CA SER A 122 -20.20 -10.80 -21.43
C SER A 122 -19.19 -9.74 -21.87
N PHE A 123 -18.25 -9.41 -20.99
CA PHE A 123 -17.11 -8.55 -21.28
C PHE A 123 -15.82 -9.38 -21.17
N PRO A 124 -14.99 -9.43 -22.24
CA PRO A 124 -13.73 -10.18 -22.22
C PRO A 124 -12.79 -9.78 -21.10
N GLU A 125 -12.81 -8.51 -20.72
CA GLU A 125 -11.98 -7.92 -19.66
C GLU A 125 -12.35 -8.42 -18.26
N ALA A 126 -13.58 -8.86 -18.07
CA ALA A 126 -14.11 -9.29 -16.76
C ALA A 126 -14.96 -10.56 -16.88
N PRO A 127 -14.37 -11.71 -17.23
CA PRO A 127 -15.10 -12.96 -17.40
C PRO A 127 -15.81 -13.42 -16.10
N ASP A 128 -15.25 -13.10 -14.96
CA ASP A 128 -15.80 -13.42 -13.63
C ASP A 128 -16.70 -12.29 -13.09
N GLY A 129 -16.95 -11.25 -13.89
CA GLY A 129 -17.72 -10.08 -13.48
C GLY A 129 -16.86 -8.93 -12.96
N TRP A 130 -17.52 -7.94 -12.39
CA TRP A 130 -16.94 -6.66 -11.97
C TRP A 130 -17.03 -6.49 -10.46
N LEU A 131 -15.93 -6.23 -9.79
CA LEU A 131 -15.87 -5.86 -8.38
C LEU A 131 -16.09 -4.36 -8.24
N VAL A 132 -17.16 -3.96 -7.56
CA VAL A 132 -17.48 -2.55 -7.30
C VAL A 132 -16.50 -1.99 -6.26
N LEU A 133 -15.81 -0.91 -6.59
CA LEU A 133 -14.89 -0.22 -5.67
C LEU A 133 -15.56 0.95 -4.95
N SER A 134 -16.28 1.78 -5.69
CA SER A 134 -16.96 2.95 -5.16
C SER A 134 -18.29 3.16 -5.86
N MET A 135 -19.21 3.79 -5.15
CA MET A 135 -20.52 4.18 -5.67
C MET A 135 -20.91 5.56 -5.15
N GLU A 136 -21.60 6.28 -6.00
CA GLU A 136 -22.29 7.51 -5.64
C GLU A 136 -23.76 7.35 -5.95
N HIS A 137 -24.60 7.61 -4.95
CA HIS A 137 -26.05 7.44 -5.04
C HIS A 137 -26.72 8.82 -5.11
N SER A 138 -27.69 8.95 -5.98
CA SER A 138 -28.50 10.15 -6.13
C SER A 138 -29.97 9.79 -6.19
N GLY A 139 -30.82 10.57 -5.52
CA GLY A 139 -32.26 10.39 -5.54
C GLY A 139 -32.93 11.34 -4.58
N SER A 140 -34.17 11.72 -4.88
CA SER A 140 -34.99 12.54 -4.03
C SER A 140 -36.48 12.13 -4.18
N ARG A 141 -37.33 12.80 -3.44
CA ARG A 141 -38.79 12.59 -3.58
C ARG A 141 -39.29 12.87 -5.01
N ASP A 142 -38.66 13.80 -5.68
CA ASP A 142 -39.09 14.29 -7.00
C ASP A 142 -38.18 13.78 -8.14
N THR A 143 -37.10 13.06 -7.81
CA THR A 143 -36.11 12.56 -8.78
C THR A 143 -35.95 11.06 -8.60
N ALA A 144 -36.02 10.32 -9.70
CA ALA A 144 -35.78 8.88 -9.69
C ALA A 144 -34.38 8.53 -9.14
N TYR A 145 -34.28 7.42 -8.45
CA TYR A 145 -33.00 6.90 -7.95
C TYR A 145 -32.07 6.56 -9.11
N SER A 146 -30.83 6.97 -8.97
CA SER A 146 -29.73 6.61 -9.87
C SER A 146 -28.45 6.47 -9.09
N HIS A 147 -27.49 5.72 -9.63
CA HIS A 147 -26.15 5.63 -9.09
C HIS A 147 -25.10 5.67 -10.18
N THR A 148 -23.91 6.12 -9.82
CA THR A 148 -22.69 5.92 -10.60
C THR A 148 -21.75 5.02 -9.81
N PHE A 149 -20.88 4.30 -10.50
CA PHE A 149 -19.95 3.39 -9.85
C PHE A 149 -18.62 3.33 -10.59
N THR A 150 -17.59 2.90 -9.84
CA THR A 150 -16.30 2.49 -10.36
C THR A 150 -16.06 1.04 -9.97
N ALA A 151 -15.62 0.23 -10.92
CA ALA A 151 -15.38 -1.20 -10.73
C ALA A 151 -14.11 -1.65 -11.45
N ILE A 152 -13.59 -2.80 -11.04
CA ILE A 152 -12.46 -3.48 -11.68
C ILE A 152 -12.86 -4.93 -11.99
N PRO A 153 -12.15 -5.63 -12.87
CA PRO A 153 -12.35 -7.06 -13.10
C PRO A 153 -12.23 -7.87 -11.80
N ALA A 154 -13.21 -8.74 -11.54
CA ALA A 154 -13.29 -9.48 -10.29
C ALA A 154 -12.16 -10.50 -10.08
N GLN A 155 -11.50 -10.94 -11.15
CA GLN A 155 -10.35 -11.83 -11.10
C GLN A 155 -9.08 -11.14 -10.56
N LEU A 156 -9.04 -9.80 -10.50
CA LEU A 156 -7.90 -9.05 -10.00
C LEU A 156 -7.97 -8.89 -8.46
N ALA A 157 -6.85 -9.10 -7.79
CA ALA A 157 -6.73 -8.81 -6.38
C ALA A 157 -6.75 -7.29 -6.16
N TYR A 158 -7.83 -6.78 -5.57
CA TYR A 158 -7.88 -5.36 -5.22
C TYR A 158 -6.93 -5.02 -4.07
N ARG A 159 -6.08 -4.03 -4.31
CA ARG A 159 -5.22 -3.42 -3.29
C ARG A 159 -5.37 -1.91 -3.33
N PRO A 160 -5.70 -1.27 -2.19
CA PRO A 160 -5.77 0.18 -2.13
C PRO A 160 -4.37 0.79 -2.32
N GLU A 161 -4.34 1.96 -2.93
CA GLU A 161 -3.11 2.74 -3.05
C GLU A 161 -2.63 3.25 -1.70
N ARG A 162 -1.32 3.22 -1.49
CA ARG A 162 -0.70 3.87 -0.34
C ARG A 162 -0.59 5.37 -0.60
N THR A 163 -1.60 6.11 -0.21
CA THR A 163 -1.65 7.57 -0.39
C THR A 163 -1.15 8.35 0.81
N THR A 164 -1.20 7.75 2.00
CA THR A 164 -0.76 8.41 3.23
C THR A 164 0.77 8.44 3.30
N PRO A 165 1.39 9.62 3.28
CA PRO A 165 2.84 9.73 3.43
C PRO A 165 3.28 9.30 4.83
N ARG A 166 4.46 8.70 4.93
CA ARG A 166 5.08 8.45 6.23
C ARG A 166 5.50 9.79 6.85
N PRO A 167 5.29 10.00 8.15
CA PRO A 167 5.86 11.14 8.84
C PRO A 167 7.38 11.12 8.70
N HIS A 168 7.95 12.23 8.33
CA HIS A 168 9.39 12.42 8.21
C HIS A 168 9.80 13.66 9.01
N ILE A 169 10.85 13.54 9.79
CA ILE A 169 11.43 14.65 10.56
C ILE A 169 12.80 14.90 9.95
N ASP A 170 12.96 16.07 9.35
CA ASP A 170 14.23 16.51 8.78
C ASP A 170 15.13 17.13 9.84
N GLY A 171 16.43 16.81 9.73
CA GLY A 171 17.45 17.36 10.62
C GLY A 171 17.76 16.48 11.82
N THR A 172 18.34 17.10 12.84
CA THR A 172 18.73 16.48 14.12
C THR A 172 17.85 16.99 15.25
N LEU A 173 17.59 16.14 16.21
CA LEU A 173 16.85 16.48 17.43
C LEU A 173 17.75 16.25 18.63
N PRO A 174 17.81 17.17 19.61
CA PRO A 174 18.49 16.92 20.87
C PRO A 174 17.75 15.83 21.65
N ALA A 175 18.50 15.01 22.37
CA ALA A 175 17.95 13.98 23.23
C ALA A 175 18.84 13.78 24.47
N ARG A 176 18.29 13.16 25.52
CA ARG A 176 19.08 12.72 26.68
C ARG A 176 19.15 11.22 26.73
N VAL A 177 20.36 10.71 26.96
CA VAL A 177 20.58 9.27 27.14
C VAL A 177 19.91 8.82 28.44
N THR A 178 19.15 7.73 28.37
CA THR A 178 18.48 7.12 29.53
C THR A 178 18.97 5.69 29.74
N ALA A 179 18.79 5.18 30.95
CA ALA A 179 19.17 3.82 31.32
C ALA A 179 18.05 3.15 32.12
N ALA A 180 18.00 1.84 32.08
CA ALA A 180 17.14 1.06 32.96
C ALA A 180 17.60 1.20 34.43
N GLU A 181 16.69 0.95 35.37
CA GLU A 181 17.00 0.98 36.81
C GLU A 181 18.25 0.14 37.15
N ASN A 182 19.05 0.65 38.06
CA ASN A 182 20.30 0.05 38.57
C ASN A 182 21.49 0.02 37.61
N CYS A 183 21.45 0.77 36.51
CA CYS A 183 22.63 0.99 35.67
C CYS A 183 23.44 2.17 36.21
N THR A 184 24.73 1.95 36.53
CA THR A 184 25.64 3.05 36.90
C THR A 184 26.05 3.89 35.69
N TYR A 185 25.96 3.31 34.52
CA TYR A 185 26.28 3.90 33.21
C TYR A 185 25.09 3.73 32.29
N ALA A 186 25.09 4.39 31.12
CA ALA A 186 24.05 4.18 30.14
C ALA A 186 23.95 2.72 29.73
N TYR A 187 22.73 2.22 29.63
CA TYR A 187 22.46 0.88 29.14
C TYR A 187 22.76 0.78 27.65
N ILE A 188 23.54 -0.20 27.25
CA ILE A 188 23.85 -0.54 25.86
C ILE A 188 23.38 -1.97 25.66
N ASP A 189 22.61 -2.20 24.59
CA ASP A 189 22.22 -3.56 24.22
C ASP A 189 23.34 -4.29 23.42
N ASP A 190 23.11 -5.55 23.10
CA ASP A 190 24.08 -6.41 22.38
C ASP A 190 24.48 -5.86 21.00
N MET A 191 23.73 -4.91 20.46
CA MET A 191 24.02 -4.22 19.21
C MET A 191 24.64 -2.84 19.41
N GLY A 192 25.01 -2.48 20.63
CA GLY A 192 25.62 -1.18 20.96
C GLY A 192 24.65 0.01 20.83
N ARG A 193 23.34 -0.20 21.02
CA ARG A 193 22.31 0.83 20.93
C ARG A 193 21.96 1.39 22.29
N TYR A 194 21.59 2.66 22.29
CA TYR A 194 21.19 3.41 23.47
C TYR A 194 19.67 3.62 23.53
N ARG A 195 19.19 4.00 24.72
CA ARG A 195 17.86 4.56 24.91
C ARG A 195 17.97 6.05 25.13
N VAL A 196 17.02 6.81 24.63
CA VAL A 196 17.03 8.27 24.73
C VAL A 196 15.62 8.79 25.01
N LYS A 197 15.55 9.92 25.74
CA LYS A 197 14.33 10.68 25.94
C LYS A 197 14.41 11.96 25.10
N LEU A 198 13.38 12.23 24.32
CA LEU A 198 13.26 13.45 23.54
C LEU A 198 12.64 14.56 24.39
N PRO A 199 13.05 15.85 24.22
CA PRO A 199 12.58 16.95 25.07
C PRO A 199 11.07 17.22 25.00
N PHE A 200 10.43 16.86 23.89
CA PHE A 200 9.00 17.04 23.68
C PHE A 200 8.15 15.84 24.14
N ASP A 201 8.79 14.76 24.60
CA ASP A 201 8.09 13.61 25.18
C ASP A 201 7.78 13.93 26.64
N LEU A 202 6.53 14.24 26.92
CA LEU A 202 6.02 14.60 28.23
C LEU A 202 5.44 13.40 29.01
N ASP A 203 5.43 12.23 28.38
CA ASP A 203 4.90 11.03 29.02
C ASP A 203 5.86 10.50 30.11
N GLU A 204 5.28 9.85 31.11
CA GLU A 204 6.02 9.13 32.14
C GLU A 204 6.25 7.69 31.70
N TRP A 205 7.49 7.34 31.47
CA TRP A 205 7.92 6.01 31.09
C TRP A 205 8.61 5.29 32.25
N SER A 206 8.60 3.97 32.23
CA SER A 206 9.53 3.20 33.05
C SER A 206 10.96 3.52 32.63
N PRO A 207 11.95 3.60 33.56
CA PRO A 207 13.34 3.88 33.21
C PRO A 207 13.87 2.98 32.09
N GLY A 208 14.44 3.55 31.05
CA GLY A 208 14.88 2.86 29.86
C GLY A 208 13.78 2.48 28.85
N GLY A 209 12.52 2.88 29.09
CA GLY A 209 11.38 2.65 28.22
C GLY A 209 11.04 3.80 27.27
N GLU A 210 11.73 4.93 27.37
CA GLU A 210 11.41 6.21 26.74
C GLU A 210 11.56 6.20 25.20
N SER A 211 12.38 5.31 24.65
CA SER A 211 12.53 5.19 23.21
C SER A 211 12.72 3.74 22.76
N ARG A 212 12.62 3.52 21.47
CA ARG A 212 13.21 2.34 20.84
C ARG A 212 14.74 2.43 20.89
N PRO A 213 15.48 1.29 20.82
CA PRO A 213 16.93 1.32 20.79
C PRO A 213 17.46 2.12 19.60
N VAL A 214 18.31 3.13 19.87
CA VAL A 214 18.90 4.04 18.87
C VAL A 214 20.39 3.72 18.71
N ARG A 215 20.87 3.61 17.49
CA ARG A 215 22.29 3.36 17.21
C ARG A 215 23.12 4.62 17.40
N LEU A 216 24.32 4.44 17.97
CA LEU A 216 25.32 5.50 18.00
C LEU A 216 26.05 5.58 16.65
N ALA A 217 26.13 6.77 16.06
CA ALA A 217 27.02 7.01 14.94
C ALA A 217 28.49 6.94 15.42
N LYS A 218 29.32 6.20 14.67
CA LYS A 218 30.72 6.01 15.01
C LYS A 218 31.59 6.44 13.82
N PRO A 219 32.71 7.15 14.07
CA PRO A 219 33.61 7.58 12.99
C PRO A 219 34.36 6.43 12.32
N TYR A 220 34.48 5.29 13.02
CA TYR A 220 35.18 4.11 12.53
C TYR A 220 34.55 2.85 13.13
N ALA A 221 33.99 1.98 12.30
CA ALA A 221 33.38 0.71 12.73
C ALA A 221 33.32 -0.29 11.59
N GLY A 222 33.51 -1.56 11.92
CA GLY A 222 33.36 -2.70 11.02
C GLY A 222 32.97 -3.96 11.80
N PRO A 223 32.92 -5.14 11.17
CA PRO A 223 32.40 -6.37 11.79
C PRO A 223 33.12 -6.75 13.09
N GLU A 224 34.44 -6.58 13.16
CA GLU A 224 35.26 -6.98 14.31
C GLU A 224 36.16 -5.85 14.83
N TYR A 225 35.94 -4.60 14.40
CA TYR A 225 36.75 -3.45 14.81
C TYR A 225 35.91 -2.18 14.91
N GLY A 226 36.43 -1.22 15.65
CA GLY A 226 35.78 0.07 15.75
C GLY A 226 36.23 0.88 16.96
N ILE A 227 35.82 2.14 16.98
CA ILE A 227 35.98 3.05 18.10
C ILE A 227 34.64 3.12 18.85
N HIS A 228 34.66 2.92 20.17
CA HIS A 228 33.48 3.06 20.99
C HIS A 228 33.76 4.01 22.15
N PHE A 229 32.98 5.10 22.21
CA PHE A 229 32.97 6.02 23.34
C PHE A 229 31.64 5.83 24.06
N PRO A 230 31.61 5.14 25.20
CA PRO A 230 30.38 4.93 25.96
C PRO A 230 29.80 6.26 26.46
N LEU A 231 28.52 6.43 26.27
CA LEU A 231 27.79 7.57 26.80
C LEU A 231 27.28 7.26 28.21
N HIS A 232 27.18 8.28 29.05
CA HIS A 232 26.61 8.17 30.39
C HIS A 232 25.13 8.58 30.40
N GLU A 233 24.37 8.04 31.34
CA GLU A 233 23.01 8.47 31.59
C GLU A 233 22.94 9.98 31.83
N GLY A 234 21.90 10.62 31.30
CA GLY A 234 21.71 12.07 31.38
C GLY A 234 22.52 12.90 30.40
N THR A 235 23.44 12.27 29.65
CA THR A 235 24.21 12.99 28.61
C THR A 235 23.28 13.46 27.51
N GLU A 236 23.44 14.71 27.10
CA GLU A 236 22.75 15.26 25.91
C GLU A 236 23.50 14.85 24.65
N VAL A 237 22.74 14.43 23.65
CA VAL A 237 23.21 13.92 22.34
C VAL A 237 22.41 14.53 21.21
#